data_87c96a840be9b221e3576799d1dc1770
#
_entry.id   87c96a840be9b221e3576799d1dc1770
#
_cell.length_a   1.000
_cell.length_b   1.000
_cell.length_c   1.000
_cell.angle_alpha   90.00
_cell.angle_beta   90.00
_cell.angle_gamma   90.00
#
_symmetry.space_group_name_H-M   'P 1'
#
loop_
_entity.id
_entity.type
_entity.pdbx_description
1 polymer ?
#
loop_
_entity_poly.entity_id
_entity_poly.type
_entity_poly.pdbx_seq_one_letter_code
_entity_poly.pdbx_strand_id
1 'polypeptide(L)'
;YVKLGANNHVTTRIGRFTATFICAPYMLLKAGKIERKQELSPVFLCTAAGNPIMDAAGNQVFSTCMSMTTLNALDTCHPLYRIVGNGICSFSVNGNWMYANVQGELIIDTELQAAYREDGVKMNQKVTGDYTKLYFVPGKNEIMTGSDFDFYITPRWRSL
;
A
#
# COMPACT_ATOMS: atom_id res chain seq x y z
N TYR A 1 1.88 -23.56 2.55
CA TYR A 1 1.37 -24.87 2.16
C TYR A 1 2.08 -25.97 2.95
N VAL A 2 1.46 -27.14 3.03
CA VAL A 2 1.99 -28.30 3.74
C VAL A 2 2.44 -29.35 2.70
N LYS A 3 3.69 -29.81 2.83
CA LYS A 3 4.22 -30.90 2.02
C LYS A 3 4.28 -32.17 2.89
N LEU A 4 3.53 -33.18 2.50
CA LEU A 4 3.57 -34.50 3.18
C LEU A 4 4.74 -35.29 2.65
N GLY A 5 5.56 -35.84 3.54
CA GLY A 5 6.62 -36.80 3.23
C GLY A 5 6.10 -38.23 3.06
N ALA A 6 7.02 -39.17 2.84
CA ALA A 6 6.70 -40.59 2.68
C ALA A 6 6.03 -41.16 3.93
N ASN A 7 5.01 -41.96 3.71
CA ASN A 7 4.25 -42.61 4.78
C ASN A 7 4.89 -43.96 5.09
N ASN A 8 5.52 -44.10 6.25
CA ASN A 8 6.13 -45.34 6.71
C ASN A 8 5.19 -46.06 7.68
N HIS A 9 4.53 -47.11 7.21
CA HIS A 9 3.72 -47.97 8.05
C HIS A 9 4.61 -48.94 8.86
N VAL A 10 4.60 -48.78 10.17
CA VAL A 10 5.36 -49.64 11.09
C VAL A 10 4.52 -50.85 11.51
N THR A 11 3.19 -50.71 11.50
CA THR A 11 2.22 -51.80 11.72
C THR A 11 0.94 -51.51 10.93
N THR A 12 0.03 -52.46 10.84
CA THR A 12 -1.28 -52.27 10.18
C THR A 12 -2.20 -51.23 10.84
N ARG A 13 -1.83 -50.67 11.98
CA ARG A 13 -2.65 -49.71 12.74
C ARG A 13 -1.95 -48.39 13.08
N ILE A 14 -0.63 -48.31 12.90
CA ILE A 14 0.15 -47.12 13.26
C ILE A 14 1.00 -46.69 12.06
N GLY A 15 0.68 -45.54 11.52
CA GLY A 15 1.46 -44.85 10.48
C GLY A 15 2.26 -43.70 11.08
N ARG A 16 3.49 -43.51 10.64
CA ARG A 16 4.28 -42.30 10.88
C ARG A 16 4.38 -41.51 9.59
N PHE A 17 4.17 -40.20 9.69
CA PHE A 17 4.35 -39.31 8.57
C PHE A 17 5.19 -38.11 9.01
N THR A 18 5.91 -37.51 8.08
CA THR A 18 6.62 -36.26 8.27
C THR A 18 5.89 -35.17 7.51
N ALA A 19 5.53 -34.09 8.19
CA ALA A 19 4.97 -32.89 7.57
C ALA A 19 5.97 -31.75 7.66
N THR A 20 6.24 -31.09 6.53
CA THR A 20 7.05 -29.88 6.48
C THR A 20 6.13 -28.70 6.28
N PHE A 21 6.19 -27.73 7.20
CA PHE A 21 5.45 -26.48 7.11
C PHE A 21 6.38 -25.42 6.59
N ILE A 22 5.99 -24.79 5.47
CA ILE A 22 6.69 -23.61 4.95
C ILE A 22 5.85 -22.41 5.35
N CYS A 23 6.38 -21.64 6.29
CA CYS A 23 5.73 -20.42 6.79
C CYS A 23 6.37 -19.20 6.14
N ALA A 24 5.60 -18.13 5.99
CA ALA A 24 6.16 -16.83 5.66
C ALA A 24 7.08 -16.38 6.81
N PRO A 25 8.24 -15.75 6.52
CA PRO A 25 9.20 -15.35 7.52
C PRO A 25 8.68 -14.23 8.44
N TYR A 26 7.60 -13.56 8.04
CA TYR A 26 7.06 -12.41 8.76
C TYR A 26 5.72 -12.70 9.40
N MET A 27 5.51 -12.16 10.61
CA MET A 27 4.21 -12.10 11.25
C MET A 27 3.50 -10.80 10.90
N LEU A 28 2.28 -10.91 10.35
CA LEU A 28 1.42 -9.76 10.10
C LEU A 28 0.70 -9.35 11.39
N LEU A 29 0.89 -8.12 11.83
CA LEU A 29 0.16 -7.57 12.96
C LEU A 29 -1.33 -7.38 12.62
N LYS A 30 -2.20 -7.61 13.61
CA LYS A 30 -3.66 -7.41 13.44
C LYS A 30 -4.00 -5.99 12.97
N ALA A 31 -3.34 -4.97 13.52
CA ALA A 31 -3.51 -3.57 13.14
C ALA A 31 -3.14 -3.29 11.67
N GLY A 32 -2.19 -4.05 11.11
CA GLY A 32 -1.77 -3.93 9.72
C GLY A 32 -2.75 -4.53 8.71
N LYS A 33 -3.72 -5.32 9.17
CA LYS A 33 -4.78 -5.92 8.33
C LYS A 33 -6.03 -5.03 8.20
N ILE A 34 -6.07 -3.92 8.95
CA ILE A 34 -7.23 -3.04 8.98
C ILE A 34 -7.04 -1.98 7.91
N GLU A 35 -7.95 -1.95 6.95
CA GLU A 35 -8.05 -0.86 5.99
C GLU A 35 -8.53 0.42 6.67
N ARG A 36 -7.92 1.54 6.35
CA ARG A 36 -8.29 2.86 6.87
C ARG A 36 -8.38 3.87 5.74
N LYS A 37 -9.47 4.63 5.71
CA LYS A 37 -9.55 5.85 4.90
C LYS A 37 -8.51 6.83 5.42
N GLN A 38 -7.78 7.44 4.51
CA GLN A 38 -6.74 8.38 4.88
C GLN A 38 -7.30 9.80 4.91
N GLU A 39 -7.04 10.49 6.00
CA GLU A 39 -7.27 11.93 6.10
C GLU A 39 -6.05 12.63 5.50
N LEU A 40 -6.25 13.23 4.34
CA LEU A 40 -5.21 13.92 3.59
C LEU A 40 -5.25 15.40 3.95
N SER A 41 -4.09 16.00 4.14
CA SER A 41 -3.94 17.42 4.38
C SER A 41 -3.47 18.15 3.13
N PRO A 42 -3.99 19.36 2.84
CA PRO A 42 -3.50 20.16 1.72
C PRO A 42 -2.01 20.48 1.87
N VAL A 43 -1.29 20.41 0.76
CA VAL A 43 0.12 20.79 0.70
C VAL A 43 0.20 22.29 0.42
N PHE A 44 0.86 23.04 1.29
CA PHE A 44 1.13 24.44 1.07
C PHE A 44 2.22 24.65 0.02
N LEU A 45 2.01 25.61 -0.87
CA LEU A 45 3.06 26.03 -1.79
C LEU A 45 4.04 26.96 -1.07
N CYS A 46 5.32 26.65 -1.20
CA CYS A 46 6.40 27.44 -0.63
C CYS A 46 7.42 27.82 -1.70
N THR A 47 8.10 28.96 -1.49
CA THR A 47 9.28 29.31 -2.26
C THR A 47 10.43 28.34 -2.01
N ALA A 48 11.48 28.38 -2.84
CA ALA A 48 12.69 27.57 -2.62
C ALA A 48 13.36 27.81 -1.25
N ALA A 49 13.12 28.97 -0.63
CA ALA A 49 13.59 29.30 0.71
C ALA A 49 12.66 28.80 1.84
N GLY A 50 11.58 28.08 1.51
CA GLY A 50 10.62 27.54 2.48
C GLY A 50 9.56 28.54 2.96
N ASN A 51 9.49 29.76 2.41
CA ASN A 51 8.46 30.74 2.77
C ASN A 51 7.15 30.42 2.07
N PRO A 52 5.98 30.51 2.74
CA PRO A 52 4.69 30.28 2.12
C PRO A 52 4.41 31.25 0.99
N ILE A 53 3.86 30.77 -0.10
CA ILE A 53 3.38 31.63 -1.22
C ILE A 53 1.99 32.13 -0.84
N MET A 54 1.79 33.41 -0.94
CA MET A 54 0.52 34.10 -0.67
C MET A 54 -0.14 34.57 -1.96
N ASP A 55 -1.47 34.56 -1.99
CA ASP A 55 -2.24 35.18 -3.05
C ASP A 55 -2.30 36.74 -2.87
N ALA A 56 -2.92 37.44 -3.82
CA ALA A 56 -3.07 38.88 -3.77
C ALA A 56 -3.92 39.38 -2.58
N ALA A 57 -4.72 38.53 -1.98
CA ALA A 57 -5.54 38.83 -0.80
C ALA A 57 -4.82 38.48 0.53
N GLY A 58 -3.59 37.95 0.47
CA GLY A 58 -2.81 37.56 1.65
C GLY A 58 -3.15 36.21 2.20
N ASN A 59 -3.85 35.35 1.46
CA ASN A 59 -4.12 33.96 1.86
C ASN A 59 -3.00 33.05 1.36
N GLN A 60 -2.71 32.01 2.14
CA GLN A 60 -1.74 31.02 1.75
C GLN A 60 -2.26 30.18 0.57
N VAL A 61 -1.42 29.99 -0.45
CA VAL A 61 -1.77 29.23 -1.65
C VAL A 61 -1.49 27.75 -1.39
N PHE A 62 -2.45 26.89 -1.74
CA PHE A 62 -2.36 25.46 -1.62
C PHE A 62 -2.09 24.81 -2.97
N SER A 63 -1.38 23.69 -2.94
CA SER A 63 -1.29 22.77 -4.06
C SER A 63 -2.61 22.03 -4.28
N THR A 64 -2.84 21.56 -5.48
CA THR A 64 -3.90 20.55 -5.76
C THR A 64 -3.56 19.17 -5.19
N CYS A 65 -2.33 18.99 -4.70
CA CYS A 65 -1.93 17.74 -4.05
C CYS A 65 -2.30 17.79 -2.56
N MET A 66 -2.70 16.62 -2.08
CA MET A 66 -2.94 16.32 -0.67
C MET A 66 -1.84 15.40 -0.17
N SER A 67 -1.44 15.53 1.07
CA SER A 67 -0.41 14.67 1.66
C SER A 67 -0.83 14.11 3.00
N MET A 68 -0.23 12.97 3.33
CA MET A 68 -0.25 12.39 4.66
C MET A 68 1.09 11.77 5.00
N THR A 69 1.33 11.60 6.29
CA THR A 69 2.50 10.91 6.80
C THR A 69 2.06 9.72 7.65
N THR A 70 2.69 8.56 7.44
CA THR A 70 2.55 7.42 8.32
C THR A 70 3.90 6.99 8.88
N LEU A 71 3.91 6.49 10.12
CA LEU A 71 5.12 5.98 10.77
C LEU A 71 5.08 4.45 10.77
N ASN A 72 6.11 3.84 10.20
CA ASN A 72 6.35 2.41 10.30
C ASN A 72 7.47 2.16 11.32
N ALA A 73 7.12 1.63 12.49
CA ALA A 73 8.08 1.29 13.55
C ALA A 73 8.66 -0.13 13.40
N LEU A 74 8.31 -0.83 12.34
CA LEU A 74 8.61 -2.24 12.11
C LEU A 74 9.42 -2.42 10.82
N ASP A 75 9.45 -3.65 10.30
CA ASP A 75 10.13 -3.97 9.05
C ASP A 75 9.41 -3.39 7.83
N THR A 76 10.13 -3.34 6.70
CA THR A 76 9.54 -2.94 5.41
C THR A 76 8.30 -3.78 5.14
N CYS A 77 7.17 -3.14 4.89
CA CYS A 77 5.91 -3.81 4.60
C CYS A 77 5.37 -3.43 3.21
N HIS A 78 4.47 -4.27 2.71
CA HIS A 78 3.91 -4.19 1.38
C HIS A 78 2.43 -3.81 1.47
N PRO A 79 2.10 -2.51 1.54
CA PRO A 79 0.73 -2.07 1.73
C PRO A 79 -0.15 -2.39 0.53
N LEU A 80 -1.45 -2.43 0.79
CA LEU A 80 -2.48 -2.44 -0.22
C LEU A 80 -3.13 -1.06 -0.23
N TYR A 81 -3.24 -0.47 -1.41
CA TYR A 81 -3.88 0.81 -1.64
C TYR A 81 -5.20 0.59 -2.36
N ARG A 82 -6.29 1.14 -1.83
CA ARG A 82 -7.58 1.19 -2.50
C ARG A 82 -7.94 2.63 -2.77
N ILE A 83 -8.16 2.94 -4.04
CA ILE A 83 -8.41 4.28 -4.56
C ILE A 83 -9.83 4.28 -5.11
N VAL A 84 -10.66 5.23 -4.66
CA VAL A 84 -12.04 5.38 -5.09
C VAL A 84 -12.22 6.74 -5.74
N GLY A 85 -12.77 6.75 -6.95
CA GLY A 85 -12.97 7.95 -7.75
C GLY A 85 -13.02 7.64 -9.24
N ASN A 86 -12.97 8.67 -10.07
CA ASN A 86 -12.98 8.51 -11.52
C ASN A 86 -11.95 9.43 -12.17
N GLY A 87 -11.14 8.88 -13.07
CA GLY A 87 -10.12 9.61 -13.80
C GLY A 87 -8.70 9.12 -13.53
N ILE A 88 -7.73 9.96 -13.88
CA ILE A 88 -6.32 9.65 -13.67
C ILE A 88 -5.90 10.12 -12.28
N CYS A 89 -5.68 9.16 -11.39
CA CYS A 89 -5.08 9.37 -10.10
C CYS A 89 -3.57 9.29 -10.21
N SER A 90 -2.86 10.33 -9.80
CA SER A 90 -1.43 10.29 -9.56
C SER A 90 -1.19 10.32 -8.06
N PHE A 91 -0.43 9.36 -7.56
CA PHE A 91 -0.01 9.36 -6.17
C PHE A 91 1.45 8.94 -6.04
N SER A 92 2.07 9.30 -4.93
CA SER A 92 3.44 8.89 -4.64
C SER A 92 3.59 8.38 -3.21
N VAL A 93 4.55 7.51 -3.03
CA VAL A 93 5.02 7.05 -1.73
C VAL A 93 6.51 7.32 -1.65
N ASN A 94 6.94 8.09 -0.66
CA ASN A 94 8.33 8.49 -0.50
C ASN A 94 8.95 9.09 -1.78
N GLY A 95 8.16 9.88 -2.52
CA GLY A 95 8.57 10.50 -3.79
C GLY A 95 8.54 9.59 -5.01
N ASN A 96 8.18 8.31 -4.88
CA ASN A 96 8.03 7.40 -6.01
C ASN A 96 6.60 7.44 -6.54
N TRP A 97 6.44 7.92 -7.77
CA TRP A 97 5.15 8.16 -8.38
C TRP A 97 4.56 6.93 -9.05
N MET A 98 3.24 6.80 -8.90
CA MET A 98 2.41 5.87 -9.65
C MET A 98 1.20 6.59 -10.22
N TYR A 99 0.80 6.20 -11.42
CA TYR A 99 -0.35 6.72 -12.15
C TYR A 99 -1.36 5.62 -12.35
N ALA A 100 -2.62 5.89 -12.04
CA ALA A 100 -3.69 4.91 -12.15
C ALA A 100 -4.94 5.52 -12.81
N ASN A 101 -5.45 4.89 -13.84
CA ASN A 101 -6.74 5.27 -14.42
C ASN A 101 -7.86 4.54 -13.67
N VAL A 102 -8.46 5.25 -12.72
CA VAL A 102 -9.50 4.72 -11.82
C VAL A 102 -10.87 4.89 -12.48
N GLN A 103 -11.70 3.87 -12.39
CA GLN A 103 -13.09 3.86 -12.82
C GLN A 103 -13.96 3.26 -11.73
N GLY A 104 -14.41 4.12 -10.83
CA GLY A 104 -15.10 3.76 -9.60
C GLY A 104 -14.13 3.36 -8.50
N GLU A 105 -13.50 2.20 -8.62
CA GLU A 105 -12.55 1.68 -7.63
C GLU A 105 -11.38 0.96 -8.30
N LEU A 106 -10.21 1.08 -7.68
CA LEU A 106 -9.01 0.34 -8.07
C LEU A 106 -8.21 -0.04 -6.82
N ILE A 107 -7.82 -1.31 -6.74
CA ILE A 107 -6.96 -1.85 -5.69
C ILE A 107 -5.57 -2.06 -6.28
N ILE A 108 -4.55 -1.53 -5.61
CA ILE A 108 -3.13 -1.71 -5.95
C ILE A 108 -2.48 -2.50 -4.82
N ASP A 109 -2.14 -3.75 -5.11
CA ASP A 109 -1.50 -4.66 -4.17
C ASP A 109 0.00 -4.71 -4.45
N THR A 110 0.78 -4.14 -3.54
CA THR A 110 2.23 -4.06 -3.71
C THR A 110 2.92 -5.40 -3.45
N GLU A 111 2.32 -6.29 -2.65
CA GLU A 111 2.87 -7.63 -2.41
C GLU A 111 2.68 -8.55 -3.63
N LEU A 112 1.51 -8.50 -4.26
CA LEU A 112 1.23 -9.23 -5.50
C LEU A 112 1.78 -8.54 -6.74
N GLN A 113 2.22 -7.28 -6.61
CA GLN A 113 2.63 -6.40 -7.72
C GLN A 113 1.56 -6.37 -8.81
N ALA A 114 0.32 -6.17 -8.40
CA ALA A 114 -0.84 -6.24 -9.26
C ALA A 114 -1.88 -5.17 -8.92
N ALA A 115 -2.61 -4.73 -9.93
CA ALA A 115 -3.79 -3.90 -9.78
C ALA A 115 -5.04 -4.67 -10.22
N TYR A 116 -6.12 -4.54 -9.45
CA TYR A 116 -7.40 -5.21 -9.72
C TYR A 116 -8.57 -4.43 -9.10
N ARG A 117 -9.78 -4.78 -9.47
CA ARG A 117 -11.01 -4.29 -8.82
C ARG A 117 -11.46 -5.27 -7.73
N GLU A 118 -12.42 -4.86 -6.90
CA GLU A 118 -12.98 -5.68 -5.83
C GLU A 118 -13.53 -7.03 -6.35
N ASP A 119 -14.04 -7.06 -7.57
CA ASP A 119 -14.51 -8.29 -8.24
C ASP A 119 -13.36 -9.22 -8.73
N GLY A 120 -12.11 -8.86 -8.47
CA GLY A 120 -10.92 -9.63 -8.83
C GLY A 120 -10.45 -9.45 -10.28
N VAL A 121 -11.11 -8.61 -11.07
CA VAL A 121 -10.71 -8.33 -12.46
C VAL A 121 -9.38 -7.58 -12.49
N LYS A 122 -8.38 -8.14 -13.17
CA LYS A 122 -7.05 -7.55 -13.30
C LYS A 122 -7.08 -6.26 -14.11
N MET A 123 -6.44 -5.23 -13.57
CA MET A 123 -6.40 -3.87 -14.11
C MET A 123 -4.97 -3.34 -14.29
N ASN A 124 -3.97 -4.21 -14.39
CA ASN A 124 -2.55 -3.80 -14.50
C ASN A 124 -2.29 -2.84 -15.66
N GLN A 125 -3.02 -3.00 -16.78
CA GLN A 125 -2.91 -2.10 -17.95
C GLN A 125 -3.42 -0.67 -17.67
N LYS A 126 -4.09 -0.45 -16.54
CA LYS A 126 -4.58 0.87 -16.11
C LYS A 126 -3.62 1.58 -15.17
N VAL A 127 -2.50 0.94 -14.84
CA VAL A 127 -1.53 1.44 -13.85
C VAL A 127 -0.15 1.54 -14.49
N THR A 128 0.56 2.62 -14.19
CA THR A 128 1.94 2.85 -14.64
C THR A 128 2.79 3.30 -13.46
N GLY A 129 3.87 2.60 -13.20
CA GLY A 129 4.80 2.85 -12.10
C GLY A 129 5.43 1.55 -11.60
N ASP A 130 6.24 1.66 -10.55
CA ASP A 130 6.95 0.53 -9.95
C ASP A 130 6.31 0.17 -8.60
N TYR A 131 5.64 -0.96 -8.52
CA TYR A 131 4.98 -1.45 -7.30
C TYR A 131 5.96 -1.61 -6.13
N THR A 132 7.22 -1.98 -6.42
CA THR A 132 8.23 -2.22 -5.38
C THR A 132 8.70 -0.93 -4.71
N LYS A 133 8.48 0.21 -5.33
CA LYS A 133 8.80 1.53 -4.80
C LYS A 133 7.71 2.10 -3.88
N LEU A 134 6.56 1.44 -3.81
CA LEU A 134 5.43 1.87 -2.98
C LEU A 134 5.42 1.20 -1.60
N TYR A 135 6.48 0.51 -1.22
CA TYR A 135 6.60 -0.11 0.10
C TYR A 135 6.74 0.93 1.21
N PHE A 136 6.23 0.61 2.38
CA PHE A 136 6.52 1.37 3.58
C PHE A 136 7.82 0.86 4.19
N VAL A 137 8.81 1.74 4.24
CA VAL A 137 10.09 1.47 4.89
C VAL A 137 10.01 1.80 6.39
N PRO A 138 10.91 1.27 7.22
CA PRO A 138 11.02 1.70 8.61
C PRO A 138 11.20 3.22 8.73
N GLY A 139 10.51 3.83 9.67
CA GLY A 139 10.51 5.27 9.88
C GLY A 139 9.33 5.99 9.25
N LYS A 140 9.53 7.26 8.92
CA LYS A 140 8.52 8.13 8.32
C LYS A 140 8.31 7.77 6.85
N ASN A 141 7.04 7.58 6.46
CA ASN A 141 6.64 7.41 5.06
C ASN A 141 5.67 8.53 4.70
N GLU A 142 5.93 9.18 3.58
CA GLU A 142 5.12 10.28 3.06
C GLU A 142 4.34 9.79 1.84
N ILE A 143 3.06 10.11 1.81
CA ILE A 143 2.16 9.77 0.71
C ILE A 143 1.56 11.07 0.21
N MET A 144 1.58 11.26 -1.11
CA MET A 144 0.94 12.38 -1.78
C MET A 144 -0.02 11.86 -2.84
N THR A 145 -1.17 12.50 -2.98
CA THR A 145 -2.18 12.15 -4.00
C THR A 145 -2.98 13.38 -4.41
N GLY A 146 -3.70 13.30 -5.53
CA GLY A 146 -4.64 14.33 -5.95
C GLY A 146 -5.86 14.37 -5.01
N SER A 147 -6.51 15.55 -4.93
CA SER A 147 -7.65 15.82 -4.04
C SER A 147 -8.94 15.11 -4.42
N ASP A 148 -9.07 14.61 -5.65
CA ASP A 148 -10.34 14.14 -6.21
C ASP A 148 -10.61 12.64 -5.97
N PHE A 149 -9.78 12.01 -5.13
CA PHE A 149 -9.84 10.58 -4.85
C PHE A 149 -9.90 10.30 -3.36
N ASP A 150 -10.78 9.38 -2.97
CA ASP A 150 -10.73 8.78 -1.66
C ASP A 150 -9.64 7.72 -1.63
N PHE A 151 -8.74 7.83 -0.66
CA PHE A 151 -7.55 6.99 -0.55
C PHE A 151 -7.61 6.13 0.72
N TYR A 152 -7.55 4.83 0.55
CA TYR A 152 -7.58 3.88 1.66
C TYR A 152 -6.30 3.05 1.65
N ILE A 153 -5.77 2.75 2.82
CA ILE A 153 -4.53 1.98 2.98
C ILE A 153 -4.74 0.84 3.97
N THR A 154 -4.34 -0.36 3.56
CA THR A 154 -4.10 -1.48 4.46
C THR A 154 -2.59 -1.66 4.58
N PRO A 155 -1.96 -1.25 5.69
CA PRO A 155 -0.49 -1.15 5.77
C PRO A 155 0.23 -2.49 5.74
N ARG A 156 -0.42 -3.56 6.19
CA ARG A 156 0.19 -4.90 6.32
C ARG A 156 1.47 -4.87 7.18
N TRP A 157 1.39 -4.18 8.33
CA TRP A 157 2.50 -4.12 9.29
C TRP A 157 3.00 -5.51 9.61
N ARG A 158 4.30 -5.71 9.53
CA ARG A 158 4.94 -7.00 9.75
C ARG A 158 6.24 -6.85 10.55
N SER A 159 6.58 -7.91 11.27
CA SER A 159 7.82 -8.06 12.01
C SER A 159 8.38 -9.46 11.77
N LEU A 160 9.70 -9.58 11.80
CA LEU A 160 10.40 -10.86 11.86
C LEU A 160 10.11 -11.61 13.16
#